data_9348f3778c7e0be5bc18475e2f6f5d7f
#
_entry.id   9348f3778c7e0be5bc18475e2f6f5d7f
#
_cell.length_a   1.000
_cell.length_b   1.000
_cell.length_c   1.000
_cell.angle_alpha   90.00
_cell.angle_beta   90.00
_cell.angle_gamma   90.00
#
_symmetry.space_group_name_H-M   'P 1'
#
loop_
_entity.id
_entity.type
_entity.pdbx_description
1 polymer ?
#
loop_
_entity_poly.entity_id
_entity_poly.type
_entity_poly.pdbx_seq_one_letter_code
_entity_poly.pdbx_strand_id
1 'polypeptide(L)'
;VCAKFLFVSDLDHTLVGNDLAMVKLLDDLQLHRSQHGTKIVYSTGRSLHLYQELQESQKRKQRDLIKPDILVCAVGTEIYHYDGKEELVLDREWSKHLSCNWDRELVARTAANFPSLKPQPESEQRPFKVSYFVREEKAAQIALELENLLVKEGKVEIQIICSHSDHKEYNRNLDILPSSANKGMAMTFVREKLAIDVEKTVACGDSGNDIALFANRQEKGIIVGNAQGELLDWHHNNPNPNRYLAKNNFADGIAEGLRHFSLL
;
A
#
# COMPACT_ATOMS: atom_id res chain seq x y z
N VAL A 1 12.83 -5.69 -26.09
CA VAL A 1 12.11 -4.43 -26.33
C VAL A 1 11.39 -4.09 -25.02
N CYS A 2 11.89 -3.07 -24.31
CA CYS A 2 11.21 -2.57 -23.10
C CYS A 2 9.81 -2.04 -23.50
N ALA A 3 8.77 -2.63 -22.93
CA ALA A 3 7.39 -2.28 -23.22
C ALA A 3 6.80 -1.49 -22.03
N LYS A 4 5.77 -0.67 -22.28
CA LYS A 4 4.97 -0.01 -21.26
C LYS A 4 4.57 -1.01 -20.17
N PHE A 5 4.76 -0.64 -18.89
CA PHE A 5 4.31 -1.42 -17.74
C PHE A 5 3.65 -0.51 -16.68
N LEU A 6 2.97 -1.12 -15.72
CA LEU A 6 2.45 -0.44 -14.54
C LEU A 6 3.41 -0.70 -13.38
N PHE A 7 4.01 0.35 -12.87
CA PHE A 7 4.83 0.33 -11.67
C PHE A 7 3.99 0.76 -10.47
N VAL A 8 3.81 -0.13 -9.50
CA VAL A 8 3.07 0.12 -8.26
C VAL A 8 4.03 -0.06 -7.09
N SER A 9 4.27 0.96 -6.31
CA SER A 9 5.20 0.87 -5.18
C SER A 9 4.59 1.42 -3.90
N ASP A 10 4.77 0.67 -2.81
CA ASP A 10 4.72 1.26 -1.48
C ASP A 10 5.82 2.32 -1.32
N LEU A 11 5.67 3.21 -0.35
CA LEU A 11 6.58 4.33 -0.12
C LEU A 11 7.52 4.06 1.06
N ASP A 12 6.96 3.96 2.26
CA ASP A 12 7.76 3.88 3.49
C ASP A 12 8.52 2.55 3.55
N HIS A 13 9.82 2.61 3.81
CA HIS A 13 10.70 1.44 3.86
C HIS A 13 10.76 0.60 2.56
N THR A 14 10.07 1.03 1.50
CA THR A 14 10.09 0.39 0.17
C THR A 14 10.79 1.28 -0.85
N LEU A 15 10.15 2.34 -1.33
CA LEU A 15 10.77 3.32 -2.24
C LEU A 15 11.62 4.33 -1.46
N VAL A 16 11.13 4.76 -0.30
CA VAL A 16 11.74 5.75 0.58
C VAL A 16 12.53 5.04 1.68
N GLY A 17 13.77 5.47 1.91
CA GLY A 17 14.66 4.91 2.93
C GLY A 17 16.15 5.07 2.59
N ASN A 18 16.49 5.03 1.31
CA ASN A 18 17.79 5.41 0.78
C ASN A 18 17.61 6.49 -0.29
N ASP A 19 17.90 7.72 0.07
CA ASP A 19 17.60 8.88 -0.77
C ASP A 19 18.36 8.87 -2.12
N LEU A 20 19.60 8.41 -2.16
CA LEU A 20 20.38 8.34 -3.40
C LEU A 20 19.87 7.26 -4.35
N ALA A 21 19.55 6.09 -3.80
CA ALA A 21 18.97 5.00 -4.56
C ALA A 21 17.58 5.36 -5.10
N MET A 22 16.77 6.06 -4.29
CA MET A 22 15.45 6.53 -4.68
C MET A 22 15.53 7.50 -5.87
N VAL A 23 16.37 8.53 -5.80
CA VAL A 23 16.52 9.51 -6.89
C VAL A 23 16.93 8.81 -8.19
N LYS A 24 17.95 7.94 -8.13
CA LYS A 24 18.41 7.19 -9.30
C LYS A 24 17.31 6.34 -9.92
N LEU A 25 16.58 5.59 -9.10
CA LEU A 25 15.47 4.76 -9.59
C LEU A 25 14.34 5.61 -10.21
N LEU A 26 14.02 6.74 -9.58
CA LEU A 26 12.99 7.65 -10.09
C LEU A 26 13.39 8.29 -11.42
N ASP A 27 14.67 8.63 -11.61
CA ASP A 27 15.20 9.11 -12.89
C ASP A 27 15.06 8.04 -14.00
N ASP A 28 15.44 6.79 -13.71
CA ASP A 28 15.29 5.66 -14.62
C ASP A 28 13.80 5.42 -14.99
N LEU A 29 12.90 5.45 -14.02
CA LEU A 29 11.45 5.31 -14.22
C LEU A 29 10.87 6.49 -15.02
N GLN A 30 11.32 7.71 -14.77
CA GLN A 30 10.88 8.89 -15.52
C GLN A 30 11.34 8.82 -16.97
N LEU A 31 12.57 8.37 -17.22
CA LEU A 31 13.08 8.13 -18.58
C LEU A 31 12.25 7.06 -19.28
N HIS A 32 12.00 5.92 -18.61
CA HIS A 32 11.18 4.83 -19.14
C HIS A 32 9.72 5.28 -19.43
N ARG A 33 9.16 6.11 -18.54
CA ARG A 33 7.84 6.74 -18.75
C ARG A 33 7.82 7.58 -20.03
N SER A 34 8.83 8.42 -20.24
CA SER A 34 8.90 9.31 -21.42
C SER A 34 9.06 8.54 -22.73
N GLN A 35 9.79 7.42 -22.71
CA GLN A 35 10.09 6.61 -23.90
C GLN A 35 9.00 5.58 -24.22
N HIS A 36 8.37 4.99 -23.22
CA HIS A 36 7.48 3.83 -23.37
C HIS A 36 6.07 4.03 -22.81
N GLY A 37 5.80 5.16 -22.13
CA GLY A 37 4.50 5.44 -21.55
C GLY A 37 4.17 4.65 -20.29
N THR A 38 5.18 4.15 -19.57
CA THR A 38 5.02 3.46 -18.28
C THR A 38 4.23 4.31 -17.31
N LYS A 39 3.37 3.66 -16.53
CA LYS A 39 2.53 4.30 -15.52
C LYS A 39 3.10 4.06 -14.14
N ILE A 40 3.10 5.10 -13.32
CA ILE A 40 3.64 5.08 -11.97
C ILE A 40 2.52 5.33 -10.97
N VAL A 41 2.39 4.40 -10.03
CA VAL A 41 1.41 4.43 -8.94
C VAL A 41 2.15 4.32 -7.62
N TYR A 42 1.89 5.23 -6.71
CA TYR A 42 2.27 5.06 -5.31
C TYR A 42 1.09 4.47 -4.54
N SER A 43 1.36 3.44 -3.75
CA SER A 43 0.34 2.73 -2.95
C SER A 43 0.79 2.67 -1.49
N THR A 44 0.32 3.62 -0.69
CA THR A 44 0.82 3.85 0.67
C THR A 44 -0.23 3.62 1.75
N GLY A 45 0.23 3.28 2.96
CA GLY A 45 -0.59 3.29 4.17
C GLY A 45 -0.97 4.68 4.66
N ARG A 46 -0.21 5.71 4.22
CA ARG A 46 -0.44 7.11 4.60
C ARG A 46 -1.77 7.64 4.10
N SER A 47 -2.38 8.54 4.88
CA SER A 47 -3.43 9.42 4.37
C SER A 47 -2.87 10.40 3.31
N LEU A 48 -3.74 11.04 2.54
CA LEU A 48 -3.32 12.08 1.61
C LEU A 48 -2.51 13.19 2.31
N HIS A 49 -2.93 13.59 3.50
CA HIS A 49 -2.22 14.60 4.30
C HIS A 49 -0.76 14.17 4.60
N LEU A 50 -0.56 12.97 5.13
CA LEU A 50 0.79 12.46 5.42
C LEU A 50 1.63 12.22 4.16
N TYR A 51 1.00 11.88 3.04
CA TYR A 51 1.70 11.80 1.76
C TYR A 51 2.20 13.19 1.31
N GLN A 52 1.38 14.23 1.44
CA GLN A 52 1.77 15.60 1.12
C GLN A 52 2.91 16.10 2.02
N GLU A 53 2.87 15.78 3.32
CA GLU A 53 3.98 16.06 4.23
C GLU A 53 5.28 15.37 3.81
N LEU A 54 5.19 14.11 3.36
CA LEU A 54 6.34 13.38 2.82
C LEU A 54 6.90 14.08 1.57
N GLN A 55 6.04 14.46 0.62
CA GLN A 55 6.46 15.20 -0.58
C GLN A 55 7.20 16.49 -0.21
N GLU A 56 6.64 17.29 0.68
CA GLU A 56 7.27 18.54 1.12
C GLU A 56 8.60 18.30 1.85
N SER A 57 8.68 17.22 2.64
CA SER A 57 9.93 16.82 3.30
C SER A 57 11.01 16.43 2.29
N GLN A 58 10.68 15.65 1.28
CA GLN A 58 11.61 15.23 0.22
C GLN A 58 12.03 16.42 -0.64
N LYS A 59 11.10 17.31 -0.99
CA LYS A 59 11.38 18.53 -1.75
C LYS A 59 12.38 19.45 -1.02
N ARG A 60 12.21 19.62 0.29
CA ARG A 60 13.17 20.39 1.11
C ARG A 60 14.59 19.78 1.10
N LYS A 61 14.71 18.49 0.90
CA LYS A 61 15.99 17.79 0.76
C LYS A 61 16.53 17.79 -0.67
N GLN A 62 15.84 18.42 -1.63
CA GLN A 62 16.15 18.40 -3.07
C GLN A 62 16.16 16.97 -3.64
N ARG A 63 15.21 16.13 -3.20
CA ARG A 63 15.06 14.70 -3.56
C ARG A 63 13.62 14.41 -3.86
N ASP A 64 13.07 15.12 -4.83
CA ASP A 64 11.65 15.11 -5.14
C ASP A 64 11.15 13.71 -5.54
N LEU A 65 10.04 13.29 -4.95
CA LEU A 65 9.26 12.21 -5.51
C LEU A 65 8.69 12.67 -6.85
N ILE A 66 8.88 11.88 -7.91
CA ILE A 66 8.23 12.18 -9.17
C ILE A 66 6.73 12.09 -9.03
N LYS A 67 6.01 12.92 -9.77
CA LYS A 67 4.55 12.92 -9.78
C LYS A 67 4.03 11.56 -10.27
N PRO A 68 3.25 10.81 -9.48
CA PRO A 68 2.66 9.56 -9.92
C PRO A 68 1.50 9.83 -10.90
N ASP A 69 1.14 8.86 -11.72
CA ASP A 69 -0.09 8.94 -12.54
C ASP A 69 -1.33 8.77 -11.66
N ILE A 70 -1.24 7.91 -10.65
CA ILE A 70 -2.30 7.66 -9.66
C ILE A 70 -1.66 7.49 -8.28
N LEU A 71 -2.35 8.00 -7.26
CA LEU A 71 -1.97 7.86 -5.86
C LEU A 71 -3.02 7.03 -5.12
N VAL A 72 -2.60 5.94 -4.51
CA VAL A 72 -3.42 5.09 -3.64
C VAL A 72 -2.99 5.33 -2.20
N CYS A 73 -3.89 5.84 -1.38
CA CYS A 73 -3.68 6.19 0.01
C CYS A 73 -4.46 5.28 0.98
N ALA A 74 -4.15 5.44 2.25
CA ALA A 74 -4.89 4.84 3.36
C ALA A 74 -5.10 3.33 3.19
N VAL A 75 -4.00 2.60 2.88
CA VAL A 75 -3.97 1.13 2.70
C VAL A 75 -4.89 0.65 1.56
N GLY A 76 -5.09 1.46 0.53
CA GLY A 76 -5.94 1.09 -0.61
C GLY A 76 -7.39 1.55 -0.51
N THR A 77 -7.75 2.30 0.52
CA THR A 77 -9.13 2.79 0.67
C THR A 77 -9.43 4.08 -0.09
N GLU A 78 -8.40 4.82 -0.50
CA GLU A 78 -8.54 6.08 -1.23
C GLU A 78 -7.68 6.04 -2.48
N ILE A 79 -8.28 6.30 -3.65
CA ILE A 79 -7.58 6.42 -4.93
C ILE A 79 -7.75 7.86 -5.41
N TYR A 80 -6.62 8.49 -5.75
CA TYR A 80 -6.58 9.85 -6.27
C TYR A 80 -5.96 9.87 -7.66
N HIS A 81 -6.52 10.66 -8.54
CA HIS A 81 -5.96 11.00 -9.85
C HIS A 81 -5.85 12.51 -10.01
N TYR A 82 -5.02 12.97 -10.94
CA TYR A 82 -4.92 14.39 -11.23
C TYR A 82 -6.00 14.80 -12.23
N ASP A 83 -6.67 15.90 -11.94
CA ASP A 83 -7.60 16.54 -12.89
C ASP A 83 -6.85 17.38 -13.93
N GLY A 84 -7.63 18.04 -14.83
CA GLY A 84 -7.06 18.93 -15.84
C GLY A 84 -6.39 20.20 -15.28
N LYS A 85 -6.50 20.45 -13.96
CA LYS A 85 -5.84 21.57 -13.25
C LYS A 85 -4.65 21.11 -12.40
N GLU A 86 -4.24 19.87 -12.55
CA GLU A 86 -3.14 19.29 -11.76
C GLU A 86 -3.45 19.10 -10.26
N GLU A 87 -4.74 19.08 -9.89
CA GLU A 87 -5.18 18.83 -8.51
C GLU A 87 -5.52 17.35 -8.31
N LEU A 88 -5.21 16.83 -7.11
CA LEU A 88 -5.58 15.47 -6.73
C LEU A 88 -7.07 15.38 -6.41
N VAL A 89 -7.76 14.56 -7.16
CA VAL A 89 -9.21 14.33 -7.05
C VAL A 89 -9.46 12.88 -6.65
N LEU A 90 -10.30 12.70 -5.61
CA LEU A 90 -10.70 11.38 -5.13
C LEU A 90 -11.56 10.66 -6.18
N ASP A 91 -11.22 9.40 -6.44
CA ASP A 91 -12.00 8.53 -7.33
C ASP A 91 -13.33 8.14 -6.67
N ARG A 92 -14.43 8.67 -7.23
CA ARG A 92 -15.78 8.46 -6.68
C ARG A 92 -16.33 7.06 -6.98
N GLU A 93 -15.88 6.44 -8.06
CA GLU A 93 -16.29 5.08 -8.43
C GLU A 93 -15.73 4.07 -7.42
N TRP A 94 -14.44 4.22 -7.07
CA TRP A 94 -13.82 3.46 -6.01
C TRP A 94 -14.50 3.66 -4.66
N SER A 95 -14.76 4.89 -4.26
CA SER A 95 -15.46 5.21 -3.01
C SER A 95 -16.86 4.60 -2.95
N LYS A 96 -17.60 4.62 -4.06
CA LYS A 96 -18.91 3.98 -4.18
C LYS A 96 -18.81 2.46 -4.03
N HIS A 97 -17.80 1.84 -4.64
CA HIS A 97 -17.55 0.41 -4.50
C HIS A 97 -17.31 0.01 -3.04
N LEU A 98 -16.53 0.79 -2.29
CA LEU A 98 -16.21 0.52 -0.89
C LEU A 98 -17.38 0.76 0.08
N SER A 99 -18.37 1.55 -0.28
CA SER A 99 -19.50 1.86 0.61
C SER A 99 -20.49 0.70 0.79
N CYS A 100 -20.38 -0.34 -0.02
CA CYS A 100 -21.24 -1.51 0.08
C CYS A 100 -20.89 -2.32 1.33
N ASN A 101 -21.88 -2.60 2.18
CA ASN A 101 -21.74 -3.40 3.41
C ASN A 101 -20.68 -2.87 4.41
N TRP A 102 -20.39 -1.56 4.38
CA TRP A 102 -19.50 -0.90 5.31
C TRP A 102 -20.25 0.02 6.27
N ASP A 103 -20.05 -0.17 7.56
CA ASP A 103 -20.57 0.69 8.64
C ASP A 103 -19.41 1.13 9.54
N ARG A 104 -18.85 2.30 9.23
CA ARG A 104 -17.71 2.87 9.97
C ARG A 104 -18.01 3.11 11.43
N GLU A 105 -19.23 3.56 11.76
CA GLU A 105 -19.61 3.88 13.13
C GLU A 105 -19.71 2.61 14.00
N LEU A 106 -20.29 1.55 13.45
CA LEU A 106 -20.34 0.25 14.10
C LEU A 106 -18.93 -0.29 14.34
N VAL A 107 -18.06 -0.20 13.33
CA VAL A 107 -16.66 -0.65 13.44
C VAL A 107 -15.93 0.11 14.54
N ALA A 108 -15.98 1.45 14.53
CA ALA A 108 -15.29 2.27 15.53
C ALA A 108 -15.83 2.03 16.94
N ARG A 109 -17.16 1.92 17.11
CA ARG A 109 -17.81 1.66 18.39
C ARG A 109 -17.47 0.26 18.94
N THR A 110 -17.41 -0.75 18.08
CA THR A 110 -17.02 -2.10 18.49
C THR A 110 -15.55 -2.14 18.92
N ALA A 111 -14.66 -1.53 18.14
CA ALA A 111 -13.24 -1.47 18.46
C ALA A 111 -12.94 -0.67 19.73
N ALA A 112 -13.75 0.33 20.08
CA ALA A 112 -13.61 1.10 21.31
C ALA A 112 -13.76 0.26 22.60
N ASN A 113 -14.34 -0.94 22.51
CA ASN A 113 -14.44 -1.87 23.65
C ASN A 113 -13.14 -2.64 23.92
N PHE A 114 -12.10 -2.45 23.12
CA PHE A 114 -10.81 -3.12 23.28
C PHE A 114 -9.77 -2.17 23.87
N PRO A 115 -9.51 -2.21 25.20
CA PRO A 115 -8.61 -1.26 25.86
C PRO A 115 -7.15 -1.34 25.38
N SER A 116 -6.77 -2.46 24.76
CA SER A 116 -5.42 -2.64 24.17
C SER A 116 -5.23 -1.95 22.81
N LEU A 117 -6.30 -1.42 22.23
CA LEU A 117 -6.25 -0.63 21.00
C LEU A 117 -6.10 0.85 21.34
N LYS A 118 -5.06 1.48 20.81
CA LYS A 118 -4.85 2.94 20.90
C LYS A 118 -5.17 3.56 19.55
N PRO A 119 -6.20 4.44 19.46
CA PRO A 119 -6.53 5.10 18.20
C PRO A 119 -5.31 5.83 17.60
N GLN A 120 -5.14 5.71 16.30
CA GLN A 120 -4.20 6.54 15.55
C GLN A 120 -4.72 7.99 15.48
N PRO A 121 -3.87 8.99 15.11
CA PRO A 121 -4.31 10.37 14.96
C PRO A 121 -5.52 10.50 14.03
N GLU A 122 -6.30 11.57 14.23
CA GLU A 122 -7.53 11.84 13.46
C GLU A 122 -7.27 11.90 11.94
N SER A 123 -6.10 12.37 11.52
CA SER A 123 -5.69 12.39 10.11
C SER A 123 -5.68 11.00 9.46
N GLU A 124 -5.50 9.94 10.26
CA GLU A 124 -5.47 8.54 9.82
C GLU A 124 -6.82 7.83 9.95
N GLN A 125 -7.78 8.47 10.58
CA GLN A 125 -9.16 7.99 10.64
C GLN A 125 -9.91 8.42 9.38
N ARG A 126 -10.14 7.48 8.46
CA ARG A 126 -10.70 7.80 7.14
C ARG A 126 -12.12 7.24 6.98
N PRO A 127 -12.88 7.65 5.96
CA PRO A 127 -14.24 7.13 5.76
C PRO A 127 -14.31 5.60 5.63
N PHE A 128 -13.29 4.99 5.03
CA PHE A 128 -13.19 3.53 4.82
C PHE A 128 -12.01 2.90 5.56
N LYS A 129 -11.50 3.57 6.59
CA LYS A 129 -10.41 3.06 7.42
C LYS A 129 -10.58 3.51 8.87
N VAL A 130 -10.56 2.55 9.80
CA VAL A 130 -10.50 2.81 11.25
C VAL A 130 -9.19 2.22 11.75
N SER A 131 -8.31 3.06 12.30
CA SER A 131 -6.92 2.73 12.56
C SER A 131 -6.53 2.82 14.02
N TYR A 132 -5.80 1.82 14.46
CA TYR A 132 -5.29 1.70 15.81
C TYR A 132 -3.81 1.35 15.82
N PHE A 133 -3.13 1.70 16.91
CA PHE A 133 -1.89 1.09 17.32
C PHE A 133 -2.20 -0.07 18.27
N VAL A 134 -1.43 -1.13 18.20
CA VAL A 134 -1.55 -2.31 19.09
C VAL A 134 -0.16 -2.90 19.34
N ARG A 135 0.01 -3.56 20.49
CA ARG A 135 1.21 -4.35 20.76
C ARG A 135 1.14 -5.67 20.02
N GLU A 136 2.29 -6.12 19.48
CA GLU A 136 2.38 -7.32 18.67
C GLU A 136 1.76 -8.56 19.33
N GLU A 137 2.05 -8.76 20.63
CA GLU A 137 1.55 -9.92 21.38
C GLU A 137 0.02 -9.95 21.55
N LYS A 138 -0.66 -8.83 21.27
CA LYS A 138 -2.12 -8.71 21.34
C LYS A 138 -2.80 -8.65 19.97
N ALA A 139 -2.05 -8.34 18.92
CA ALA A 139 -2.60 -8.03 17.60
C ALA A 139 -3.45 -9.16 17.02
N ALA A 140 -2.92 -10.38 17.01
CA ALA A 140 -3.61 -11.54 16.42
C ALA A 140 -4.91 -11.90 17.16
N GLN A 141 -4.88 -11.89 18.50
CA GLN A 141 -6.06 -12.18 19.31
C GLN A 141 -7.14 -11.12 19.09
N ILE A 142 -6.78 -9.83 19.15
CA ILE A 142 -7.72 -8.73 18.99
C ILE A 142 -8.31 -8.73 17.58
N ALA A 143 -7.51 -8.96 16.55
CA ALA A 143 -8.00 -9.05 15.17
C ALA A 143 -9.05 -10.15 15.01
N LEU A 144 -8.81 -11.34 15.57
CA LEU A 144 -9.76 -12.45 15.53
C LEU A 144 -11.06 -12.14 16.29
N GLU A 145 -10.97 -11.54 17.46
CA GLU A 145 -12.15 -11.15 18.25
C GLU A 145 -12.99 -10.08 17.56
N LEU A 146 -12.34 -9.04 16.99
CA LEU A 146 -13.00 -8.00 16.19
C LEU A 146 -13.68 -8.56 14.96
N GLU A 147 -13.01 -9.44 14.22
CA GLU A 147 -13.58 -10.08 13.04
C GLU A 147 -14.83 -10.89 13.42
N ASN A 148 -14.77 -11.68 14.50
CA ASN A 148 -15.93 -12.44 14.98
C ASN A 148 -17.11 -11.53 15.34
N LEU A 149 -16.87 -10.44 16.07
CA LEU A 149 -17.92 -9.51 16.46
C LEU A 149 -18.53 -8.75 15.28
N LEU A 150 -17.69 -8.23 14.39
CA LEU A 150 -18.13 -7.40 13.27
C LEU A 150 -18.74 -8.21 12.13
N VAL A 151 -18.15 -9.34 11.75
CA VAL A 151 -18.63 -10.16 10.63
C VAL A 151 -19.81 -11.03 11.05
N LYS A 152 -19.69 -11.78 12.14
CA LYS A 152 -20.73 -12.73 12.55
C LYS A 152 -21.92 -12.07 13.22
N GLU A 153 -21.69 -11.12 14.10
CA GLU A 153 -22.74 -10.46 14.88
C GLU A 153 -23.20 -9.16 14.25
N GLY A 154 -22.26 -8.34 13.76
CA GLY A 154 -22.55 -7.05 13.15
C GLY A 154 -22.96 -7.10 11.69
N LYS A 155 -22.74 -8.22 10.99
CA LYS A 155 -23.01 -8.41 9.54
C LYS A 155 -22.32 -7.34 8.66
N VAL A 156 -21.14 -6.89 9.07
CA VAL A 156 -20.30 -5.95 8.31
C VAL A 156 -19.19 -6.74 7.62
N GLU A 157 -19.00 -6.50 6.34
CA GLU A 157 -17.93 -7.14 5.57
C GLU A 157 -16.63 -6.36 5.74
N ILE A 158 -15.75 -6.86 6.59
CA ILE A 158 -14.47 -6.23 6.92
C ILE A 158 -13.28 -7.13 6.61
N GLN A 159 -12.12 -6.52 6.52
CA GLN A 159 -10.83 -7.15 6.72
C GLN A 159 -10.01 -6.36 7.73
N ILE A 160 -9.12 -7.04 8.43
CA ILE A 160 -8.18 -6.44 9.37
C ILE A 160 -6.78 -6.67 8.86
N ILE A 161 -6.02 -5.59 8.72
CA ILE A 161 -4.63 -5.62 8.27
C ILE A 161 -3.74 -5.21 9.44
N CYS A 162 -2.80 -6.08 9.79
CA CYS A 162 -1.74 -5.77 10.73
C CYS A 162 -0.43 -5.54 9.99
N SER A 163 0.26 -4.44 10.30
CA SER A 163 1.55 -4.12 9.69
C SER A 163 2.51 -3.54 10.73
N HIS A 164 3.79 -3.48 10.39
CA HIS A 164 4.81 -2.86 11.23
C HIS A 164 4.49 -1.40 11.54
N SER A 165 4.84 -0.96 12.75
CA SER A 165 4.72 0.42 13.19
C SER A 165 6.01 0.89 13.85
N ASP A 166 6.49 2.07 13.46
CA ASP A 166 7.63 2.75 14.10
C ASP A 166 7.28 3.40 15.44
N HIS A 167 6.05 3.22 15.94
CA HIS A 167 5.65 3.75 17.23
C HIS A 167 6.39 3.04 18.37
N LYS A 168 7.03 3.80 19.25
CA LYS A 168 7.93 3.27 20.30
C LYS A 168 7.29 2.24 21.24
N GLU A 169 6.02 2.40 21.54
CA GLU A 169 5.29 1.54 22.50
C GLU A 169 4.44 0.48 21.81
N TYR A 170 3.90 0.82 20.65
CA TYR A 170 2.98 -0.02 19.88
C TYR A 170 3.62 -0.33 18.53
N ASN A 171 4.19 -1.50 18.40
CA ASN A 171 4.98 -1.88 17.22
C ASN A 171 4.15 -2.42 16.06
N ARG A 172 2.81 -2.37 16.17
CA ARG A 172 1.88 -2.76 15.10
C ARG A 172 0.82 -1.68 14.84
N ASN A 173 0.54 -1.47 13.58
CA ASN A 173 -0.68 -0.85 13.09
C ASN A 173 -1.75 -1.94 12.94
N LEU A 174 -2.98 -1.63 13.32
CA LEU A 174 -4.15 -2.45 13.07
C LEU A 174 -5.18 -1.59 12.36
N ASP A 175 -5.39 -1.87 11.08
CA ASP A 175 -6.31 -1.16 10.21
C ASP A 175 -7.52 -2.03 9.91
N ILE A 176 -8.72 -1.51 10.19
CA ILE A 176 -10.00 -2.16 9.88
C ILE A 176 -10.57 -1.48 8.65
N LEU A 177 -10.79 -2.25 7.59
CA LEU A 177 -11.20 -1.78 6.27
C LEU A 177 -12.43 -2.55 5.79
N PRO A 178 -13.20 -2.04 4.80
CA PRO A 178 -14.12 -2.88 4.05
C PRO A 178 -13.41 -4.10 3.46
N SER A 179 -14.06 -5.25 3.41
CA SER A 179 -13.48 -6.47 2.81
C SER A 179 -13.08 -6.28 1.35
N SER A 180 -13.70 -5.33 0.66
CA SER A 180 -13.43 -4.93 -0.72
C SER A 180 -12.27 -3.93 -0.90
N ALA A 181 -11.56 -3.55 0.18
CA ALA A 181 -10.49 -2.53 0.13
C ALA A 181 -9.18 -3.06 0.67
N ASN A 182 -8.14 -3.09 -0.15
CA ASN A 182 -6.74 -3.21 0.24
C ASN A 182 -5.84 -2.73 -0.91
N LYS A 183 -4.53 -2.68 -0.70
CA LYS A 183 -3.57 -2.23 -1.74
C LYS A 183 -3.66 -3.07 -3.02
N GLY A 184 -3.90 -4.39 -2.94
CA GLY A 184 -4.00 -5.28 -4.09
C GLY A 184 -5.28 -5.05 -4.89
N MET A 185 -6.42 -4.89 -4.23
CA MET A 185 -7.70 -4.58 -4.89
C MET A 185 -7.67 -3.21 -5.54
N ALA A 186 -7.09 -2.19 -4.87
CA ALA A 186 -6.87 -0.88 -5.44
C ALA A 186 -5.96 -0.93 -6.68
N MET A 187 -4.86 -1.71 -6.62
CA MET A 187 -3.98 -1.94 -7.76
C MET A 187 -4.73 -2.57 -8.94
N THR A 188 -5.55 -3.58 -8.69
CA THR A 188 -6.37 -4.23 -9.73
C THR A 188 -7.34 -3.24 -10.38
N PHE A 189 -8.07 -2.47 -9.59
CA PHE A 189 -8.97 -1.43 -10.08
C PHE A 189 -8.24 -0.40 -10.95
N VAL A 190 -7.10 0.10 -10.48
CA VAL A 190 -6.26 1.06 -11.23
C VAL A 190 -5.74 0.46 -12.52
N ARG A 191 -5.23 -0.77 -12.49
CA ARG A 191 -4.70 -1.50 -13.64
C ARG A 191 -5.77 -1.66 -14.73
N GLU A 192 -6.97 -2.08 -14.36
CA GLU A 192 -8.11 -2.24 -15.26
C GLU A 192 -8.54 -0.91 -15.88
N LYS A 193 -8.64 0.15 -15.06
CA LYS A 193 -8.97 1.51 -15.52
C LYS A 193 -7.93 2.08 -16.51
N LEU A 194 -6.67 1.71 -16.35
CA LEU A 194 -5.57 2.09 -17.25
C LEU A 194 -5.42 1.14 -18.46
N ALA A 195 -6.21 0.08 -18.53
CA ALA A 195 -6.12 -0.97 -19.56
C ALA A 195 -4.69 -1.52 -19.74
N ILE A 196 -4.06 -1.88 -18.62
CA ILE A 196 -2.73 -2.48 -18.59
C ILE A 196 -2.86 -3.96 -18.23
N ASP A 197 -2.15 -4.82 -18.97
CA ASP A 197 -2.17 -6.26 -18.76
C ASP A 197 -1.57 -6.63 -17.39
N VAL A 198 -2.11 -7.66 -16.77
CA VAL A 198 -1.64 -8.15 -15.47
C VAL A 198 -0.16 -8.52 -15.49
N GLU A 199 0.33 -9.15 -16.57
CA GLU A 199 1.72 -9.57 -16.77
C GLU A 199 2.69 -8.39 -16.94
N LYS A 200 2.16 -7.21 -17.28
CA LYS A 200 2.88 -5.94 -17.39
C LYS A 200 2.77 -5.09 -16.14
N THR A 201 2.28 -5.65 -15.05
CA THR A 201 2.17 -4.98 -13.75
C THR A 201 3.24 -5.51 -12.80
N VAL A 202 3.92 -4.59 -12.11
CA VAL A 202 4.88 -4.93 -11.07
C VAL A 202 4.54 -4.14 -9.80
N ALA A 203 4.48 -4.86 -8.68
CA ALA A 203 4.22 -4.30 -7.36
C ALA A 203 5.44 -4.44 -6.45
N CYS A 204 5.71 -3.44 -5.61
CA CYS A 204 6.83 -3.41 -4.69
C CYS A 204 6.34 -3.11 -3.27
N GLY A 205 6.88 -3.82 -2.26
CA GLY A 205 6.50 -3.64 -0.87
C GLY A 205 7.47 -4.26 0.11
N ASP A 206 7.26 -3.96 1.42
CA ASP A 206 8.12 -4.40 2.51
C ASP A 206 7.37 -4.97 3.73
N SER A 207 6.07 -4.74 3.87
CA SER A 207 5.37 -5.06 5.13
C SER A 207 4.02 -5.77 4.96
N GLY A 208 3.34 -6.05 6.08
CA GLY A 208 2.10 -6.82 6.11
C GLY A 208 0.96 -6.23 5.28
N ASN A 209 0.87 -4.90 5.16
CA ASN A 209 -0.16 -4.26 4.34
C ASN A 209 0.10 -4.38 2.82
N ASP A 210 1.29 -4.85 2.43
CA ASP A 210 1.67 -5.11 1.04
C ASP A 210 1.39 -6.55 0.59
N ILE A 211 1.08 -7.44 1.52
CA ILE A 211 0.75 -8.85 1.20
C ILE A 211 -0.31 -8.91 0.10
N ALA A 212 -1.32 -8.04 0.17
CA ALA A 212 -2.38 -7.97 -0.83
C ALA A 212 -1.88 -7.62 -2.25
N LEU A 213 -0.79 -6.86 -2.38
CA LEU A 213 -0.15 -6.57 -3.68
C LEU A 213 0.41 -7.82 -4.35
N PHE A 214 0.76 -8.84 -3.56
CA PHE A 214 1.41 -10.07 -4.01
C PHE A 214 0.47 -11.28 -4.06
N ALA A 215 -0.72 -11.17 -3.48
CA ALA A 215 -1.63 -12.29 -3.29
C ALA A 215 -2.28 -12.78 -4.60
N ASN A 216 -2.38 -11.92 -5.61
CA ASN A 216 -3.06 -12.21 -6.88
C ASN A 216 -2.28 -13.14 -7.81
N ARG A 217 -1.00 -13.39 -7.56
CA ARG A 217 -0.12 -14.37 -8.22
C ARG A 217 0.23 -14.14 -9.69
N GLN A 218 -0.45 -13.29 -10.42
CA GLN A 218 -0.21 -13.06 -11.85
C GLN A 218 0.67 -11.84 -12.12
N GLU A 219 0.54 -10.81 -11.29
CA GLU A 219 1.43 -9.65 -11.33
C GLU A 219 2.85 -10.04 -10.89
N LYS A 220 3.82 -9.30 -11.40
CA LYS A 220 5.19 -9.38 -10.89
C LYS A 220 5.25 -8.72 -9.52
N GLY A 221 5.96 -9.32 -8.59
CA GLY A 221 6.15 -8.79 -7.24
C GLY A 221 7.62 -8.62 -6.90
N ILE A 222 7.98 -7.51 -6.27
CA ILE A 222 9.32 -7.25 -5.74
C ILE A 222 9.19 -6.98 -4.24
N ILE A 223 9.73 -7.89 -3.44
CA ILE A 223 9.88 -7.71 -2.00
C ILE A 223 11.29 -7.19 -1.78
N VAL A 224 11.42 -6.02 -1.15
CA VAL A 224 12.73 -5.41 -0.87
C VAL A 224 13.48 -6.15 0.25
N GLY A 225 14.82 -6.07 0.25
CA GLY A 225 15.66 -6.85 1.18
C GLY A 225 15.49 -6.52 2.66
N ASN A 226 14.96 -5.33 2.97
CA ASN A 226 14.64 -4.91 4.35
C ASN A 226 13.19 -5.24 4.75
N ALA A 227 12.52 -6.15 4.05
CA ALA A 227 11.13 -6.48 4.34
C ALA A 227 10.94 -7.02 5.77
N GLN A 228 9.77 -6.74 6.32
CA GLN A 228 9.37 -7.12 7.67
C GLN A 228 9.04 -8.61 7.77
N GLY A 229 9.16 -9.15 8.98
CA GLY A 229 8.98 -10.58 9.25
C GLY A 229 7.65 -11.14 8.77
N GLU A 230 6.55 -10.41 8.95
CA GLU A 230 5.20 -10.85 8.53
C GLU A 230 5.10 -11.05 7.01
N LEU A 231 5.73 -10.19 6.21
CA LEU A 231 5.75 -10.35 4.75
C LEU A 231 6.69 -11.49 4.33
N LEU A 232 7.85 -11.62 4.97
CA LEU A 232 8.81 -12.69 4.69
C LEU A 232 8.21 -14.07 5.03
N ASP A 233 7.57 -14.21 6.17
CA ASP A 233 6.90 -15.45 6.58
C ASP A 233 5.78 -15.82 5.60
N TRP A 234 4.97 -14.82 5.21
CA TRP A 234 3.94 -15.04 4.21
C TRP A 234 4.55 -15.45 2.85
N HIS A 235 5.63 -14.80 2.42
CA HIS A 235 6.33 -15.11 1.17
C HIS A 235 6.83 -16.56 1.14
N HIS A 236 7.49 -17.02 2.21
CA HIS A 236 8.01 -18.38 2.31
C HIS A 236 6.90 -19.43 2.30
N ASN A 237 5.75 -19.13 2.92
CA ASN A 237 4.60 -20.03 2.95
C ASN A 237 3.75 -19.99 1.66
N ASN A 238 3.97 -19.02 0.77
CA ASN A 238 3.22 -18.85 -0.47
C ASN A 238 4.17 -18.67 -1.67
N PRO A 239 4.91 -19.71 -2.08
CA PRO A 239 5.87 -19.59 -3.17
C PRO A 239 5.19 -19.20 -4.48
N ASN A 240 5.83 -18.29 -5.23
CA ASN A 240 5.33 -17.79 -6.51
C ASN A 240 6.50 -17.40 -7.43
N PRO A 241 6.59 -17.95 -8.65
CA PRO A 241 7.68 -17.66 -9.60
C PRO A 241 7.66 -16.21 -10.12
N ASN A 242 6.51 -15.53 -10.04
CA ASN A 242 6.38 -14.12 -10.43
C ASN A 242 6.80 -13.16 -9.31
N ARG A 243 7.33 -13.66 -8.19
CA ARG A 243 7.72 -12.82 -7.06
C ARG A 243 9.19 -12.97 -6.76
N TYR A 244 9.88 -11.85 -6.72
CA TYR A 244 11.32 -11.75 -6.45
C TYR A 244 11.57 -11.15 -5.07
N LEU A 245 12.34 -11.83 -4.25
CA LEU A 245 12.88 -11.30 -3.00
C LEU A 245 14.26 -10.71 -3.29
N ALA A 246 14.36 -9.39 -3.23
CA ALA A 246 15.59 -8.67 -3.49
C ALA A 246 16.61 -8.85 -2.34
N LYS A 247 17.89 -8.79 -2.67
CA LYS A 247 18.99 -8.78 -1.69
C LYS A 247 19.23 -7.36 -1.16
N ASN A 248 19.03 -6.38 -2.01
CA ASN A 248 19.21 -4.97 -1.66
C ASN A 248 17.95 -4.38 -1.00
N ASN A 249 18.17 -3.36 -0.18
CA ASN A 249 17.12 -2.69 0.56
C ASN A 249 16.52 -1.52 -0.25
N PHE A 250 15.30 -1.13 0.09
CA PHE A 250 14.63 0.06 -0.44
C PHE A 250 14.65 0.14 -1.98
N ALA A 251 14.85 1.33 -2.53
CA ALA A 251 14.88 1.57 -3.98
C ALA A 251 15.96 0.77 -4.72
N ASP A 252 17.09 0.43 -4.09
CA ASP A 252 18.09 -0.48 -4.69
C ASP A 252 17.51 -1.88 -4.90
N GLY A 253 16.71 -2.38 -3.94
CA GLY A 253 16.01 -3.66 -4.06
C GLY A 253 14.95 -3.63 -5.15
N ILE A 254 14.21 -2.53 -5.29
CA ILE A 254 13.27 -2.34 -6.40
C ILE A 254 14.02 -2.38 -7.74
N ALA A 255 15.11 -1.62 -7.89
CA ALA A 255 15.90 -1.59 -9.11
C ALA A 255 16.50 -2.97 -9.47
N GLU A 256 16.92 -3.74 -8.45
CA GLU A 256 17.36 -5.13 -8.62
C GLU A 256 16.24 -6.00 -9.18
N GLY A 257 15.04 -5.93 -8.62
CA GLY A 257 13.88 -6.70 -9.06
C GLY A 257 13.38 -6.30 -10.45
N LEU A 258 13.38 -5.00 -10.79
CA LEU A 258 13.02 -4.53 -12.13
C LEU A 258 13.98 -5.07 -13.19
N ARG A 259 15.29 -5.10 -12.91
CA ARG A 259 16.28 -5.74 -13.78
C ARG A 259 16.08 -7.27 -13.90
N HIS A 260 15.76 -7.94 -12.77
CA HIS A 260 15.43 -9.37 -12.77
C HIS A 260 14.28 -9.70 -13.74
N PHE A 261 13.26 -8.85 -13.76
CA PHE A 261 12.11 -9.01 -14.66
C PHE A 261 12.32 -8.38 -16.05
N SER A 262 13.50 -7.83 -16.35
CA SER A 262 13.82 -7.16 -17.63
C SER A 262 12.87 -5.99 -17.94
N LEU A 263 12.47 -5.24 -16.92
CA LEU A 263 11.60 -4.06 -17.02
C LEU A 263 12.40 -2.75 -17.09
N LEU A 264 13.63 -2.75 -16.55
CA LEU A 264 14.64 -1.69 -16.68
C LEU A 264 15.99 -2.30 -17.03
#